data_b6024fb50a4ed1907974766b1461ecd7
#
_entry.id   b6024fb50a4ed1907974766b1461ecd7
#
_cell.length_a   1.000
_cell.length_b   1.000
_cell.length_c   1.000
_cell.angle_alpha   90.00
_cell.angle_beta   90.00
_cell.angle_gamma   90.00
#
_symmetry.space_group_name_H-M   'P 1'
#
loop_
_entity.id
_entity.type
_entity.pdbx_description
1 polymer ?
#
loop_
_entity_poly.entity_id
_entity_poly.type
_entity_poly.pdbx_seq_one_letter_code
_entity_poly.pdbx_strand_id
1 'polypeptide(L)'
;MTPQTLNQKLTAAHIPPDLIDKIEQMTAQSKSNPLLVEPTQKYINMMLSLPWDAVTRDTLDLSGARAILDKHHYGMGVIKDRILEYLSVLALKARGQKEGSRAPILFFVGLVGTGKTTLAKAISEAMGRRYARIPFGGMGSALDLRGQSRVHPDAEPGQLIKALIRAGSKNPVVLLDELDRVAESTRADIMGVLVELLDPEQNVRFVDHYLDYPFDLSQVLFIATANNTKNIATAVLDRLEVIQMPSYSDEEKTAIGRDYVFPKQLTATGLSNETLIIASDVWPLIVRPLGFDAGIRTLERTINAVCRKVAREIIEGKSKKVEITKENIKQYLPSEVG
;
A
#
# COMPACT_ATOMS: atom_id res chain seq x y z
N MET A 1 -14.79 -15.57 30.04
CA MET A 1 -15.70 -14.40 29.95
C MET A 1 -17.11 -14.85 30.26
N THR A 2 -17.87 -14.07 31.03
CA THR A 2 -19.31 -14.34 31.22
C THR A 2 -20.05 -13.98 29.92
N PRO A 3 -21.18 -14.66 29.58
CA PRO A 3 -21.97 -14.39 28.38
C PRO A 3 -22.40 -12.93 28.27
N GLN A 4 -22.84 -12.29 29.33
CA GLN A 4 -23.22 -10.90 29.39
C GLN A 4 -22.05 -9.94 29.01
N THR A 5 -20.83 -10.27 29.43
CA THR A 5 -19.63 -9.46 29.11
C THR A 5 -19.22 -9.61 27.64
N LEU A 6 -19.46 -10.78 27.03
CA LEU A 6 -19.16 -11.00 25.61
C LEU A 6 -20.14 -10.23 24.73
N ASN A 7 -21.45 -10.38 24.96
CA ASN A 7 -22.48 -9.68 24.19
C ASN A 7 -22.29 -8.16 24.22
N GLN A 8 -22.01 -7.58 25.39
CA GLN A 8 -21.70 -6.16 25.51
C GLN A 8 -20.52 -5.71 24.66
N LYS A 9 -19.44 -6.54 24.56
CA LYS A 9 -18.30 -6.22 23.72
C LYS A 9 -18.62 -6.32 22.24
N LEU A 10 -19.37 -7.33 21.82
CA LEU A 10 -19.79 -7.51 20.42
C LEU A 10 -20.70 -6.37 19.97
N THR A 11 -21.65 -5.99 20.80
CA THR A 11 -22.54 -4.83 20.53
C THR A 11 -21.76 -3.52 20.48
N ALA A 12 -20.82 -3.28 21.41
CA ALA A 12 -19.97 -2.10 21.43
C ALA A 12 -19.01 -2.02 20.22
N ALA A 13 -18.69 -3.16 19.61
CA ALA A 13 -17.92 -3.26 18.38
C ALA A 13 -18.80 -3.07 17.12
N HIS A 14 -20.09 -2.78 17.27
CA HIS A 14 -21.05 -2.60 16.17
C HIS A 14 -21.18 -3.83 15.24
N ILE A 15 -21.01 -5.01 15.80
CA ILE A 15 -21.19 -6.27 15.06
C ILE A 15 -22.69 -6.45 14.76
N PRO A 16 -23.07 -6.87 13.53
CA PRO A 16 -24.47 -7.11 13.17
C PRO A 16 -25.15 -8.09 14.12
N PRO A 17 -26.44 -7.86 14.49
CA PRO A 17 -27.15 -8.67 15.47
C PRO A 17 -27.22 -10.17 15.14
N ASP A 18 -27.50 -10.50 13.88
CA ASP A 18 -27.54 -11.87 13.37
C ASP A 18 -26.19 -12.60 13.48
N LEU A 19 -25.09 -11.85 13.35
CA LEU A 19 -23.75 -12.37 13.57
C LEU A 19 -23.43 -12.55 15.05
N ILE A 20 -23.96 -11.68 15.92
CA ILE A 20 -23.86 -11.84 17.39
C ILE A 20 -24.53 -13.14 17.81
N ASP A 21 -25.76 -13.41 17.32
CA ASP A 21 -26.49 -14.64 17.62
C ASP A 21 -25.70 -15.88 17.18
N LYS A 22 -25.08 -15.85 15.99
CA LYS A 22 -24.22 -16.93 15.49
C LYS A 22 -22.99 -17.15 16.42
N ILE A 23 -22.36 -16.08 16.89
CA ILE A 23 -21.20 -16.15 17.80
C ILE A 23 -21.63 -16.72 19.16
N GLU A 24 -22.80 -16.36 19.68
CA GLU A 24 -23.33 -16.90 20.93
C GLU A 24 -23.58 -18.40 20.82
N GLN A 25 -24.20 -18.86 19.72
CA GLN A 25 -24.40 -20.29 19.46
C GLN A 25 -23.07 -21.06 19.40
N MET A 26 -22.08 -20.55 18.69
CA MET A 26 -20.72 -21.12 18.63
C MET A 26 -20.08 -21.18 20.02
N THR A 27 -20.26 -20.15 20.83
CA THR A 27 -19.72 -20.08 22.19
C THR A 27 -20.42 -21.11 23.10
N ALA A 28 -21.71 -21.34 22.94
CA ALA A 28 -22.44 -22.36 23.67
C ALA A 28 -21.95 -23.77 23.30
N GLN A 29 -21.76 -24.03 22.00
CA GLN A 29 -21.24 -25.32 21.52
C GLN A 29 -19.81 -25.59 22.00
N SER A 30 -18.94 -24.55 22.03
CA SER A 30 -17.57 -24.72 22.50
C SER A 30 -17.46 -25.12 23.97
N LYS A 31 -18.44 -24.78 24.80
CA LYS A 31 -18.48 -25.22 26.22
C LYS A 31 -18.65 -26.73 26.37
N SER A 32 -19.33 -27.36 25.40
CA SER A 32 -19.56 -28.80 25.38
C SER A 32 -18.44 -29.58 24.69
N ASN A 33 -17.58 -28.90 23.93
CA ASN A 33 -16.49 -29.54 23.19
C ASN A 33 -15.18 -28.72 23.33
N PRO A 34 -14.22 -29.19 24.14
CA PRO A 34 -12.96 -28.48 24.38
C PRO A 34 -12.16 -28.19 23.10
N LEU A 35 -12.27 -28.99 22.05
CA LEU A 35 -11.57 -28.79 20.76
C LEU A 35 -12.06 -27.54 20.02
N LEU A 36 -13.25 -27.04 20.30
CA LEU A 36 -13.82 -25.86 19.68
C LEU A 36 -13.52 -24.56 20.45
N VAL A 37 -12.94 -24.64 21.64
CA VAL A 37 -12.70 -23.43 22.48
C VAL A 37 -11.72 -22.48 21.81
N GLU A 38 -10.56 -22.97 21.41
CA GLU A 38 -9.52 -22.13 20.80
C GLU A 38 -9.95 -21.56 19.43
N PRO A 39 -10.48 -22.36 18.47
CA PRO A 39 -10.99 -21.80 17.20
C PRO A 39 -12.09 -20.77 17.39
N THR A 40 -13.02 -21.00 18.32
CA THR A 40 -14.10 -20.04 18.61
C THR A 40 -13.54 -18.74 19.18
N GLN A 41 -12.58 -18.81 20.10
CA GLN A 41 -11.94 -17.62 20.67
C GLN A 41 -11.15 -16.84 19.62
N LYS A 42 -10.43 -17.53 18.72
CA LYS A 42 -9.72 -16.91 17.60
C LYS A 42 -10.68 -16.15 16.68
N TYR A 43 -11.83 -16.77 16.38
CA TYR A 43 -12.87 -16.14 15.56
C TYR A 43 -13.47 -14.91 16.24
N ILE A 44 -13.84 -15.00 17.53
CA ILE A 44 -14.38 -13.87 18.31
C ILE A 44 -13.39 -12.71 18.34
N ASN A 45 -12.12 -12.97 18.61
CA ASN A 45 -11.09 -11.95 18.63
C ASN A 45 -10.95 -11.24 17.27
N MET A 46 -11.03 -11.98 16.17
CA MET A 46 -11.03 -11.41 14.83
C MET A 46 -12.26 -10.53 14.59
N MET A 47 -13.47 -10.98 14.98
CA MET A 47 -14.71 -10.19 14.84
C MET A 47 -14.63 -8.87 15.59
N LEU A 48 -14.09 -8.90 16.82
CA LEU A 48 -13.87 -7.69 17.62
C LEU A 48 -12.80 -6.75 17.06
N SER A 49 -11.89 -7.27 16.22
CA SER A 49 -10.82 -6.48 15.60
C SER A 49 -11.22 -5.86 14.25
N LEU A 50 -12.32 -6.32 13.64
CA LEU A 50 -12.82 -5.76 12.39
C LEU A 50 -13.45 -4.38 12.60
N PRO A 51 -13.16 -3.41 11.72
CA PRO A 51 -13.73 -2.07 11.79
C PRO A 51 -15.14 -2.05 11.18
N TRP A 52 -16.14 -2.54 11.90
CA TRP A 52 -17.52 -2.60 11.40
C TRP A 52 -18.10 -1.25 11.04
N ASP A 53 -17.88 -0.22 11.89
CA ASP A 53 -18.36 1.15 11.70
C ASP A 53 -17.26 2.21 11.83
N ALA A 54 -16.04 1.80 12.18
CA ALA A 54 -14.95 2.74 12.36
C ALA A 54 -14.50 3.33 11.01
N VAL A 55 -14.80 4.61 10.78
CA VAL A 55 -14.42 5.34 9.57
C VAL A 55 -13.51 6.52 9.90
N THR A 56 -12.58 6.83 9.00
CA THR A 56 -11.81 8.07 9.05
C THR A 56 -12.59 9.18 8.32
N ARG A 57 -12.48 10.42 8.82
CA ARG A 57 -13.06 11.57 8.13
C ARG A 57 -12.19 11.96 6.93
N ASP A 58 -12.78 12.03 5.75
CA ASP A 58 -12.07 12.43 4.55
C ASP A 58 -11.70 13.90 4.58
N THR A 59 -10.43 14.18 4.28
CA THR A 59 -9.96 15.53 3.97
C THR A 59 -10.03 15.71 2.45
N LEU A 60 -10.95 16.56 2.01
CA LEU A 60 -11.24 16.78 0.58
C LEU A 60 -10.77 18.19 0.15
N ASP A 61 -9.61 18.60 0.64
CA ASP A 61 -8.92 19.83 0.25
C ASP A 61 -7.92 19.55 -0.88
N LEU A 62 -8.24 20.03 -2.09
CA LEU A 62 -7.44 19.81 -3.28
C LEU A 62 -6.09 20.54 -3.22
N SER A 63 -6.02 21.70 -2.58
CA SER A 63 -4.78 22.44 -2.43
C SER A 63 -3.81 21.72 -1.48
N GLY A 64 -4.32 21.24 -0.37
CA GLY A 64 -3.58 20.39 0.57
C GLY A 64 -3.14 19.06 -0.08
N ALA A 65 -4.03 18.43 -0.87
CA ALA A 65 -3.71 17.23 -1.61
C ALA A 65 -2.56 17.46 -2.61
N ARG A 66 -2.59 18.59 -3.36
CA ARG A 66 -1.48 18.97 -4.26
C ARG A 66 -0.17 19.12 -3.52
N ALA A 67 -0.17 19.83 -2.40
CA ALA A 67 1.02 20.04 -1.58
C ALA A 67 1.62 18.72 -1.05
N ILE A 68 0.77 17.76 -0.65
CA ILE A 68 1.22 16.43 -0.21
C ILE A 68 1.82 15.65 -1.38
N LEU A 69 1.19 15.65 -2.56
CA LEU A 69 1.72 14.99 -3.74
C LEU A 69 3.07 15.60 -4.17
N ASP A 70 3.22 16.92 -4.11
CA ASP A 70 4.46 17.62 -4.44
C ASP A 70 5.57 17.36 -3.43
N LYS A 71 5.23 17.23 -2.15
CA LYS A 71 6.16 16.86 -1.07
C LYS A 71 6.78 15.47 -1.27
N HIS A 72 6.00 14.52 -1.78
CA HIS A 72 6.44 13.12 -1.91
C HIS A 72 6.99 12.77 -3.29
N HIS A 73 6.63 13.52 -4.32
CA HIS A 73 6.97 13.20 -5.71
C HIS A 73 7.42 14.45 -6.48
N TYR A 74 8.61 14.38 -7.06
CA TYR A 74 9.10 15.39 -7.98
C TYR A 74 8.42 15.27 -9.34
N GLY A 75 8.11 16.38 -9.98
CA GLY A 75 7.53 16.38 -11.34
C GLY A 75 6.14 15.76 -11.42
N MET A 76 5.91 14.93 -12.44
CA MET A 76 4.66 14.18 -12.66
C MET A 76 3.38 15.03 -12.72
N GLY A 77 3.45 16.26 -13.26
CA GLY A 77 2.33 17.20 -13.25
C GLY A 77 1.04 16.60 -13.79
N VAL A 78 1.07 15.97 -14.96
CA VAL A 78 -0.11 15.33 -15.58
C VAL A 78 -0.72 14.24 -14.71
N ILE A 79 0.12 13.44 -14.04
CA ILE A 79 -0.36 12.36 -13.16
C ILE A 79 -1.02 12.96 -11.90
N LYS A 80 -0.40 13.96 -11.31
CA LYS A 80 -0.95 14.66 -10.15
C LYS A 80 -2.27 15.35 -10.47
N ASP A 81 -2.39 15.97 -11.65
CA ASP A 81 -3.63 16.59 -12.10
C ASP A 81 -4.75 15.54 -12.25
N ARG A 82 -4.47 14.37 -12.85
CA ARG A 82 -5.43 13.27 -12.90
C ARG A 82 -5.86 12.76 -11.51
N ILE A 83 -4.93 12.67 -10.58
CA ILE A 83 -5.26 12.32 -9.20
C ILE A 83 -6.17 13.38 -8.56
N LEU A 84 -5.90 14.66 -8.77
CA LEU A 84 -6.74 15.74 -8.26
C LEU A 84 -8.11 15.77 -8.91
N GLU A 85 -8.24 15.49 -10.20
CA GLU A 85 -9.53 15.31 -10.89
C GLU A 85 -10.33 14.18 -10.23
N TYR A 86 -9.68 13.04 -9.98
CA TYR A 86 -10.29 11.90 -9.28
C TYR A 86 -10.76 12.28 -7.87
N LEU A 87 -9.92 12.95 -7.08
CA LEU A 87 -10.27 13.42 -5.73
C LEU A 87 -11.40 14.45 -5.77
N SER A 88 -11.46 15.28 -6.81
CA SER A 88 -12.54 16.25 -7.02
C SER A 88 -13.91 15.56 -7.21
N VAL A 89 -13.94 14.46 -7.98
CA VAL A 89 -15.16 13.66 -8.16
C VAL A 89 -15.60 13.05 -6.82
N LEU A 90 -14.67 12.53 -6.03
CA LEU A 90 -14.98 12.00 -4.69
C LEU A 90 -15.52 13.11 -3.76
N ALA A 91 -14.93 14.31 -3.81
CA ALA A 91 -15.37 15.45 -3.02
C ALA A 91 -16.80 15.91 -3.38
N LEU A 92 -17.13 15.94 -4.67
CA LEU A 92 -18.48 16.29 -5.14
C LEU A 92 -19.53 15.26 -4.67
N LYS A 93 -19.19 13.97 -4.75
CA LYS A 93 -20.07 12.89 -4.27
C LYS A 93 -20.34 12.99 -2.77
N ALA A 94 -19.30 13.26 -1.97
CA ALA A 94 -19.42 13.43 -0.52
C ALA A 94 -20.31 14.63 -0.13
N ARG A 95 -20.49 15.62 -1.01
CA ARG A 95 -21.39 16.77 -0.83
C ARG A 95 -22.85 16.51 -1.21
N GLY A 96 -23.22 15.27 -1.50
CA GLY A 96 -24.63 14.88 -1.72
C GLY A 96 -25.16 15.10 -3.15
N GLN A 97 -24.30 15.25 -4.12
CA GLN A 97 -24.73 15.15 -5.53
C GLN A 97 -24.95 13.67 -5.86
N LYS A 98 -26.17 13.36 -6.31
CA LYS A 98 -26.79 12.05 -6.59
C LYS A 98 -25.82 10.87 -6.76
N GLU A 99 -26.25 9.71 -6.25
CA GLU A 99 -25.75 8.37 -6.57
C GLU A 99 -25.51 8.20 -8.07
N GLY A 100 -24.33 8.57 -8.51
CA GLY A 100 -23.83 8.33 -9.86
C GLY A 100 -22.71 7.30 -9.79
N SER A 101 -22.44 6.65 -10.90
CA SER A 101 -21.35 5.69 -11.10
C SER A 101 -20.14 5.96 -10.18
N ARG A 102 -19.62 4.94 -9.49
CA ARG A 102 -18.39 5.05 -8.71
C ARG A 102 -17.27 5.57 -9.60
N ALA A 103 -16.39 6.38 -9.01
CA ALA A 103 -15.16 6.77 -9.70
C ALA A 103 -14.36 5.50 -10.05
N PRO A 104 -13.79 5.41 -11.25
CA PRO A 104 -12.99 4.25 -11.66
C PRO A 104 -11.80 4.07 -10.71
N ILE A 105 -11.29 2.85 -10.58
CA ILE A 105 -10.20 2.53 -9.68
C ILE A 105 -8.88 2.95 -10.33
N LEU A 106 -8.07 3.79 -9.66
CA LEU A 106 -6.79 4.23 -10.18
C LEU A 106 -5.82 3.06 -10.30
N PHE A 107 -5.23 2.90 -11.48
CA PHE A 107 -4.28 1.83 -11.78
C PHE A 107 -2.98 2.40 -12.33
N PHE A 108 -1.93 2.41 -11.51
CA PHE A 108 -0.62 2.90 -11.89
C PHE A 108 0.21 1.80 -12.56
N VAL A 109 0.54 2.00 -13.84
CA VAL A 109 1.32 1.06 -14.65
C VAL A 109 2.65 1.70 -15.03
N GLY A 110 3.76 1.02 -14.81
CA GLY A 110 5.08 1.52 -15.19
C GLY A 110 6.21 0.72 -14.56
N LEU A 111 7.41 0.97 -14.98
CA LEU A 111 8.58 0.20 -14.56
C LEU A 111 8.85 0.29 -13.05
N VAL A 112 9.70 -0.62 -12.57
CA VAL A 112 10.08 -0.68 -11.15
C VAL A 112 10.78 0.63 -10.75
N GLY A 113 10.44 1.15 -9.56
CA GLY A 113 11.08 2.34 -9.02
C GLY A 113 10.51 3.68 -9.50
N THR A 114 9.42 3.70 -10.29
CA THR A 114 8.75 4.94 -10.74
C THR A 114 7.84 5.58 -9.70
N GLY A 115 7.76 5.04 -8.48
CA GLY A 115 7.02 5.68 -7.38
C GLY A 115 5.55 5.25 -7.24
N LYS A 116 5.07 4.20 -7.91
CA LYS A 116 3.67 3.72 -7.87
C LYS A 116 3.13 3.51 -6.44
N THR A 117 3.86 2.74 -5.64
CA THR A 117 3.47 2.40 -4.27
C THR A 117 3.49 3.62 -3.34
N THR A 118 4.48 4.50 -3.51
CA THR A 118 4.58 5.73 -2.71
C THR A 118 3.51 6.75 -3.09
N LEU A 119 3.09 6.77 -4.37
CA LEU A 119 2.00 7.63 -4.84
C LEU A 119 0.65 7.22 -4.22
N ALA A 120 0.35 5.92 -4.16
CA ALA A 120 -0.84 5.42 -3.47
C ALA A 120 -0.85 5.80 -1.97
N LYS A 121 0.31 5.77 -1.31
CA LYS A 121 0.45 6.22 0.07
C LYS A 121 0.24 7.74 0.21
N ALA A 122 0.76 8.53 -0.72
CA ALA A 122 0.55 9.99 -0.73
C ALA A 122 -0.92 10.35 -0.95
N ILE A 123 -1.65 9.61 -1.78
CA ILE A 123 -3.11 9.77 -1.95
C ILE A 123 -3.84 9.47 -0.62
N SER A 124 -3.47 8.39 0.07
CA SER A 124 -4.04 8.07 1.37
C SER A 124 -3.81 9.19 2.41
N GLU A 125 -2.58 9.74 2.46
CA GLU A 125 -2.24 10.88 3.32
C GLU A 125 -3.05 12.13 2.96
N ALA A 126 -3.19 12.42 1.66
CA ALA A 126 -3.96 13.58 1.16
C ALA A 126 -5.45 13.49 1.51
N MET A 127 -6.00 12.29 1.55
CA MET A 127 -7.39 12.05 1.94
C MET A 127 -7.61 11.96 3.46
N GLY A 128 -6.55 11.88 4.27
CA GLY A 128 -6.67 11.60 5.71
C GLY A 128 -7.13 10.17 6.01
N ARG A 129 -7.08 9.26 5.05
CA ARG A 129 -7.49 7.85 5.21
C ARG A 129 -6.35 6.97 5.71
N ARG A 130 -6.69 5.89 6.38
CA ARG A 130 -5.73 4.83 6.70
C ARG A 130 -5.28 4.11 5.43
N TYR A 131 -4.06 3.59 5.46
CA TYR A 131 -3.45 2.89 4.32
C TYR A 131 -3.19 1.43 4.65
N ALA A 132 -3.54 0.54 3.72
CA ALA A 132 -3.13 -0.86 3.76
C ALA A 132 -2.60 -1.30 2.39
N ARG A 133 -1.73 -2.30 2.38
CA ARG A 133 -1.14 -2.87 1.17
C ARG A 133 -1.37 -4.37 1.13
N ILE A 134 -1.79 -4.87 -0.02
CA ILE A 134 -1.92 -6.29 -0.33
C ILE A 134 -0.96 -6.58 -1.50
N PRO A 135 0.17 -7.26 -1.25
CA PRO A 135 1.08 -7.65 -2.32
C PRO A 135 0.53 -8.86 -3.07
N PHE A 136 0.47 -8.79 -4.39
CA PHE A 136 0.05 -9.91 -5.25
C PHE A 136 1.22 -10.77 -5.71
N GLY A 137 2.42 -10.24 -5.66
CA GLY A 137 3.62 -11.05 -5.90
C GLY A 137 3.78 -12.14 -4.85
N GLY A 138 3.75 -13.40 -5.30
CA GLY A 138 3.86 -14.56 -4.43
C GLY A 138 2.53 -15.12 -3.90
N MET A 139 1.37 -14.56 -4.29
CA MET A 139 0.09 -15.23 -4.01
C MET A 139 0.01 -16.57 -4.72
N GLY A 140 -0.27 -17.59 -3.96
CA GLY A 140 -0.35 -18.99 -4.42
C GLY A 140 -1.77 -19.50 -4.65
N SER A 141 -2.80 -18.77 -4.20
CA SER A 141 -4.19 -19.20 -4.28
C SER A 141 -5.16 -18.03 -4.19
N ALA A 142 -6.35 -18.17 -4.77
CA ALA A 142 -7.47 -17.26 -4.54
C ALA A 142 -7.92 -17.23 -3.07
N LEU A 143 -7.64 -18.30 -2.32
CA LEU A 143 -7.90 -18.37 -0.88
C LEU A 143 -7.02 -17.39 -0.07
N ASP A 144 -5.88 -16.97 -0.62
CA ASP A 144 -5.06 -15.92 0.01
C ASP A 144 -5.84 -14.59 0.11
N LEU A 145 -6.74 -14.30 -0.87
CA LEU A 145 -7.61 -13.12 -0.85
C LEU A 145 -8.90 -13.37 -0.08
N ARG A 146 -9.54 -14.54 -0.28
CA ARG A 146 -10.88 -14.86 0.25
C ARG A 146 -10.87 -15.56 1.59
N GLY A 147 -9.69 -15.94 2.12
CA GLY A 147 -9.61 -16.75 3.33
C GLY A 147 -9.97 -18.21 3.10
N GLN A 148 -9.73 -19.01 4.12
CA GLN A 148 -10.00 -20.46 4.15
C GLN A 148 -11.15 -20.75 5.09
N SER A 149 -12.00 -21.71 4.73
CA SER A 149 -13.10 -22.15 5.60
C SER A 149 -12.56 -22.66 6.94
N ARG A 150 -13.20 -22.25 8.02
CA ARG A 150 -12.86 -22.65 9.41
C ARG A 150 -12.98 -24.14 9.72
N VAL A 151 -13.43 -24.93 8.76
CA VAL A 151 -13.39 -26.40 8.85
C VAL A 151 -11.95 -26.90 8.84
N HIS A 152 -11.02 -26.17 8.27
CA HIS A 152 -9.59 -26.50 8.26
C HIS A 152 -8.92 -26.02 9.55
N PRO A 153 -8.08 -26.85 10.20
CA PRO A 153 -7.43 -26.49 11.48
C PRO A 153 -6.60 -25.21 11.42
N ASP A 154 -5.89 -24.99 10.31
CA ASP A 154 -4.99 -23.84 10.09
C ASP A 154 -5.64 -22.71 9.27
N ALA A 155 -6.98 -22.69 9.23
CA ALA A 155 -7.71 -21.68 8.48
C ALA A 155 -7.40 -20.27 8.98
N GLU A 156 -7.25 -19.36 8.02
CA GLU A 156 -7.02 -17.94 8.26
C GLU A 156 -7.91 -17.06 7.36
N PRO A 157 -8.26 -15.84 7.81
CA PRO A 157 -8.94 -14.87 6.98
C PRO A 157 -8.05 -14.43 5.81
N GLY A 158 -8.68 -14.02 4.73
CA GLY A 158 -8.00 -13.52 3.54
C GLY A 158 -7.23 -12.22 3.79
N GLN A 159 -6.30 -11.92 2.87
CA GLN A 159 -5.46 -10.72 2.96
C GLN A 159 -6.26 -9.44 3.02
N LEU A 160 -7.45 -9.40 2.41
CA LEU A 160 -8.33 -8.24 2.46
C LEU A 160 -8.85 -7.97 3.88
N ILE A 161 -9.40 -8.99 4.54
CA ILE A 161 -9.87 -8.88 5.93
C ILE A 161 -8.70 -8.53 6.86
N LYS A 162 -7.55 -9.16 6.67
CA LYS A 162 -6.32 -8.82 7.42
C LYS A 162 -5.88 -7.35 7.17
N ALA A 163 -6.05 -6.84 5.95
CA ALA A 163 -5.73 -5.45 5.61
C ALA A 163 -6.67 -4.46 6.31
N LEU A 164 -7.97 -4.76 6.37
CA LEU A 164 -8.97 -3.94 7.09
C LEU A 164 -8.68 -3.90 8.60
N ILE A 165 -8.37 -5.05 9.21
CA ILE A 165 -7.99 -5.13 10.62
C ILE A 165 -6.75 -4.28 10.90
N ARG A 166 -5.70 -4.40 10.07
CA ARG A 166 -4.47 -3.59 10.21
C ARG A 166 -4.71 -2.10 10.02
N ALA A 167 -5.60 -1.73 9.11
CA ALA A 167 -5.98 -0.33 8.89
C ALA A 167 -6.81 0.23 10.06
N GLY A 168 -7.59 -0.60 10.74
CA GLY A 168 -8.51 -0.18 11.81
C GLY A 168 -9.57 0.80 11.33
N SER A 169 -9.96 0.72 10.06
CA SER A 169 -10.96 1.60 9.43
C SER A 169 -11.70 0.85 8.33
N LYS A 170 -13.01 1.14 8.19
CA LYS A 170 -13.88 0.60 7.14
C LYS A 170 -13.65 1.26 5.79
N ASN A 171 -13.11 2.48 5.76
CA ASN A 171 -12.86 3.28 4.56
C ASN A 171 -11.36 3.53 4.25
N PRO A 172 -10.46 2.54 4.37
CA PRO A 172 -9.05 2.75 4.07
C PRO A 172 -8.80 2.92 2.58
N VAL A 173 -7.61 3.39 2.24
CA VAL A 173 -7.01 3.18 0.92
C VAL A 173 -6.30 1.84 0.94
N VAL A 174 -6.73 0.92 0.09
CA VAL A 174 -6.10 -0.40 -0.06
C VAL A 174 -5.36 -0.47 -1.39
N LEU A 175 -4.05 -0.60 -1.31
CA LEU A 175 -3.19 -0.80 -2.47
C LEU A 175 -3.11 -2.28 -2.83
N LEU A 176 -3.59 -2.63 -4.02
CA LEU A 176 -3.40 -3.93 -4.67
C LEU A 176 -2.09 -3.86 -5.47
N ASP A 177 -0.99 -4.31 -4.87
CA ASP A 177 0.34 -4.03 -5.39
C ASP A 177 0.90 -5.18 -6.23
N GLU A 178 1.46 -4.85 -7.41
CA GLU A 178 2.10 -5.78 -8.34
C GLU A 178 1.13 -6.86 -8.89
N LEU A 179 -0.04 -6.45 -9.41
CA LEU A 179 -1.05 -7.36 -9.99
C LEU A 179 -0.51 -8.24 -11.12
N ASP A 180 0.51 -7.79 -11.85
CA ASP A 180 1.16 -8.52 -12.93
C ASP A 180 2.05 -9.68 -12.46
N ARG A 181 2.33 -9.78 -11.15
CA ARG A 181 3.22 -10.77 -10.55
C ARG A 181 2.54 -12.00 -9.96
N VAL A 182 1.26 -12.16 -10.22
CA VAL A 182 0.52 -13.37 -9.85
C VAL A 182 1.07 -14.56 -10.67
N ALA A 183 1.30 -15.70 -9.99
CA ALA A 183 1.75 -16.91 -10.62
C ALA A 183 0.78 -17.37 -11.71
N GLU A 184 1.29 -17.90 -12.82
CA GLU A 184 0.47 -18.29 -13.98
C GLU A 184 -0.59 -19.35 -13.63
N SER A 185 -0.21 -20.30 -12.80
CA SER A 185 -1.08 -21.42 -12.38
C SER A 185 -2.31 -20.99 -11.58
N THR A 186 -2.26 -19.86 -10.89
CA THR A 186 -3.35 -19.36 -10.01
C THR A 186 -3.99 -18.08 -10.49
N ARG A 187 -3.50 -17.56 -11.62
CA ARG A 187 -3.89 -16.25 -12.15
C ARG A 187 -5.38 -16.16 -12.44
N ALA A 188 -5.95 -17.15 -13.09
CA ALA A 188 -7.37 -17.15 -13.47
C ALA A 188 -8.28 -17.02 -12.23
N ASP A 189 -8.00 -17.79 -11.19
CA ASP A 189 -8.78 -17.80 -9.96
C ASP A 189 -8.66 -16.48 -9.19
N ILE A 190 -7.43 -15.94 -9.08
CA ILE A 190 -7.18 -14.66 -8.41
C ILE A 190 -7.83 -13.50 -9.19
N MET A 191 -7.75 -13.51 -10.53
CA MET A 191 -8.43 -12.50 -11.35
C MET A 191 -9.95 -12.58 -11.21
N GLY A 192 -10.54 -13.78 -11.06
CA GLY A 192 -11.96 -13.95 -10.75
C GLY A 192 -12.37 -13.28 -9.43
N VAL A 193 -11.57 -13.43 -8.38
CA VAL A 193 -11.81 -12.73 -7.10
C VAL A 193 -11.66 -11.22 -7.25
N LEU A 194 -10.69 -10.75 -8.05
CA LEU A 194 -10.52 -9.32 -8.31
C LEU A 194 -11.71 -8.70 -9.05
N VAL A 195 -12.29 -9.43 -10.02
CA VAL A 195 -13.49 -8.94 -10.73
C VAL A 195 -14.62 -8.66 -9.75
N GLU A 196 -14.88 -9.56 -8.79
CA GLU A 196 -15.89 -9.36 -7.76
C GLU A 196 -15.51 -8.23 -6.78
N LEU A 197 -14.27 -8.21 -6.33
CA LEU A 197 -13.76 -7.22 -5.38
C LEU A 197 -13.85 -5.79 -5.93
N LEU A 198 -13.56 -5.62 -7.22
CA LEU A 198 -13.52 -4.31 -7.88
C LEU A 198 -14.88 -3.91 -8.47
N ASP A 199 -15.85 -4.82 -8.48
CA ASP A 199 -17.20 -4.55 -8.93
C ASP A 199 -18.03 -3.85 -7.82
N PRO A 200 -18.58 -2.65 -8.09
CA PRO A 200 -19.34 -1.90 -7.09
C PRO A 200 -20.62 -2.58 -6.62
N GLU A 201 -21.24 -3.41 -7.45
CA GLU A 201 -22.49 -4.10 -7.11
C GLU A 201 -22.23 -5.34 -6.26
N GLN A 202 -21.07 -5.97 -6.42
CA GLN A 202 -20.70 -7.21 -5.72
C GLN A 202 -19.94 -6.94 -4.43
N ASN A 203 -19.07 -5.93 -4.39
CA ASN A 203 -18.19 -5.70 -3.24
C ASN A 203 -18.92 -5.21 -1.97
N VAL A 204 -20.16 -4.77 -2.08
CA VAL A 204 -21.04 -4.45 -0.93
C VAL A 204 -21.38 -5.70 -0.09
N ARG A 205 -21.18 -6.88 -0.66
CA ARG A 205 -21.45 -8.17 -0.01
C ARG A 205 -20.30 -9.15 -0.20
N PHE A 206 -19.06 -8.66 -0.07
CA PHE A 206 -17.90 -9.52 -0.19
C PHE A 206 -17.88 -10.57 0.94
N VAL A 207 -17.76 -11.84 0.57
CA VAL A 207 -17.69 -12.96 1.53
C VAL A 207 -16.27 -13.51 1.60
N ASP A 208 -15.66 -13.34 2.76
CA ASP A 208 -14.45 -14.05 3.13
C ASP A 208 -14.84 -15.41 3.74
N HIS A 209 -14.19 -16.48 3.31
CA HIS A 209 -14.58 -17.85 3.73
C HIS A 209 -14.30 -18.13 5.21
N TYR A 210 -13.32 -17.43 5.81
CA TYR A 210 -13.07 -17.54 7.25
C TYR A 210 -14.10 -16.75 8.06
N LEU A 211 -14.41 -15.54 7.59
CA LEU A 211 -15.43 -14.67 8.19
C LEU A 211 -16.81 -15.34 8.09
N ASP A 212 -17.11 -15.98 6.96
CA ASP A 212 -18.38 -16.64 6.66
C ASP A 212 -19.58 -15.71 6.93
N TYR A 213 -19.39 -14.44 6.55
CA TYR A 213 -20.37 -13.37 6.67
C TYR A 213 -20.06 -12.26 5.65
N PRO A 214 -21.07 -11.69 4.97
CA PRO A 214 -20.84 -10.62 4.02
C PRO A 214 -20.31 -9.34 4.70
N PHE A 215 -19.22 -8.80 4.18
CA PHE A 215 -18.64 -7.54 4.65
C PHE A 215 -18.75 -6.48 3.53
N ASP A 216 -19.26 -5.30 3.88
CA ASP A 216 -19.43 -4.19 2.94
C ASP A 216 -18.10 -3.46 2.73
N LEU A 217 -17.54 -3.58 1.52
CA LEU A 217 -16.32 -2.93 1.05
C LEU A 217 -16.58 -1.64 0.28
N SER A 218 -17.82 -1.17 0.23
CA SER A 218 -18.21 -0.03 -0.60
C SER A 218 -17.46 1.26 -0.29
N GLN A 219 -16.96 1.42 0.92
CA GLN A 219 -16.22 2.60 1.35
C GLN A 219 -14.70 2.47 1.18
N VAL A 220 -14.20 1.29 0.84
CA VAL A 220 -12.78 1.06 0.57
C VAL A 220 -12.40 1.74 -0.74
N LEU A 221 -11.32 2.51 -0.74
CA LEU A 221 -10.72 3.04 -1.95
C LEU A 221 -9.61 2.08 -2.40
N PHE A 222 -9.86 1.35 -3.47
CA PHE A 222 -8.84 0.51 -4.09
C PHE A 222 -7.96 1.33 -5.03
N ILE A 223 -6.66 1.10 -4.97
CA ILE A 223 -5.66 1.56 -5.95
C ILE A 223 -4.87 0.33 -6.38
N ALA A 224 -4.63 0.18 -7.67
CA ALA A 224 -3.86 -0.95 -8.19
C ALA A 224 -2.51 -0.51 -8.76
N THR A 225 -1.53 -1.41 -8.76
CA THR A 225 -0.24 -1.21 -9.44
C THR A 225 0.17 -2.44 -10.22
N ALA A 226 0.90 -2.21 -11.32
CA ALA A 226 1.58 -3.24 -12.09
C ALA A 226 2.81 -2.66 -12.79
N ASN A 227 3.72 -3.51 -13.24
CA ASN A 227 4.79 -3.07 -14.13
C ASN A 227 4.33 -3.08 -15.60
N ASN A 228 3.42 -3.97 -15.95
CA ASN A 228 2.77 -4.05 -17.25
C ASN A 228 1.36 -4.67 -17.12
N THR A 229 0.57 -4.61 -18.19
CA THR A 229 -0.82 -5.11 -18.19
C THR A 229 -0.98 -6.51 -18.82
N LYS A 230 0.09 -7.11 -19.34
CA LYS A 230 0.02 -8.35 -20.15
C LYS A 230 -0.59 -9.54 -19.41
N ASN A 231 -0.38 -9.61 -18.11
CA ASN A 231 -0.81 -10.73 -17.27
C ASN A 231 -2.11 -10.43 -16.48
N ILE A 232 -2.83 -9.39 -16.84
CA ILE A 232 -4.06 -8.97 -16.14
C ILE A 232 -5.23 -9.27 -17.07
N ALA A 233 -6.27 -9.93 -16.53
CA ALA A 233 -7.46 -10.26 -17.30
C ALA A 233 -8.20 -8.99 -17.75
N THR A 234 -8.73 -8.99 -18.98
CA THR A 234 -9.48 -7.88 -19.57
C THR A 234 -10.64 -7.43 -18.66
N ALA A 235 -11.36 -8.39 -18.08
CA ALA A 235 -12.46 -8.10 -17.16
C ALA A 235 -12.03 -7.31 -15.90
N VAL A 236 -10.79 -7.46 -15.45
CA VAL A 236 -10.20 -6.64 -14.38
C VAL A 236 -9.81 -5.27 -14.92
N LEU A 237 -9.15 -5.22 -16.11
CA LEU A 237 -8.72 -3.96 -16.74
C LEU A 237 -9.89 -3.02 -17.04
N ASP A 238 -11.03 -3.55 -17.43
CA ASP A 238 -12.26 -2.77 -17.72
C ASP A 238 -12.80 -1.99 -16.51
N ARG A 239 -12.38 -2.35 -15.30
CA ARG A 239 -12.75 -1.69 -14.04
C ARG A 239 -11.71 -0.69 -13.54
N LEU A 240 -10.58 -0.61 -14.24
CA LEU A 240 -9.41 0.15 -13.82
C LEU A 240 -9.16 1.34 -14.75
N GLU A 241 -8.90 2.51 -14.18
CA GLU A 241 -8.39 3.66 -14.92
C GLU A 241 -6.86 3.60 -14.98
N VAL A 242 -6.33 3.29 -16.16
CA VAL A 242 -4.89 3.13 -16.37
C VAL A 242 -4.19 4.48 -16.41
N ILE A 243 -3.24 4.68 -15.50
CA ILE A 243 -2.33 5.83 -15.47
C ILE A 243 -0.92 5.33 -15.72
N GLN A 244 -0.38 5.68 -16.90
CA GLN A 244 0.98 5.31 -17.26
C GLN A 244 2.00 6.15 -16.48
N MET A 245 2.91 5.48 -15.79
CA MET A 245 4.00 6.09 -15.05
C MET A 245 5.24 6.19 -15.95
N PRO A 246 5.68 7.38 -16.32
CA PRO A 246 6.87 7.54 -17.17
C PRO A 246 8.14 7.15 -16.42
N SER A 247 9.20 6.89 -17.18
CA SER A 247 10.55 6.83 -16.64
C SER A 247 11.05 8.25 -16.35
N TYR A 248 11.89 8.37 -15.35
CA TYR A 248 12.53 9.64 -15.02
C TYR A 248 13.69 9.95 -15.97
N SER A 249 13.83 11.22 -16.37
CA SER A 249 15.02 11.73 -17.06
C SER A 249 16.21 11.82 -16.09
N ASP A 250 17.43 12.00 -16.62
CA ASP A 250 18.63 12.18 -15.80
C ASP A 250 18.55 13.46 -14.95
N GLU A 251 17.94 14.53 -15.49
CA GLU A 251 17.70 15.77 -14.77
C GLU A 251 16.71 15.57 -13.62
N GLU A 252 15.61 14.85 -13.86
CA GLU A 252 14.64 14.52 -12.82
C GLU A 252 15.26 13.63 -11.74
N LYS A 253 16.04 12.60 -12.12
CA LYS A 253 16.77 11.75 -11.17
C LYS A 253 17.76 12.56 -10.35
N THR A 254 18.44 13.53 -10.96
CA THR A 254 19.37 14.42 -10.25
C THR A 254 18.63 15.24 -9.20
N ALA A 255 17.50 15.85 -9.55
CA ALA A 255 16.68 16.61 -8.61
C ALA A 255 16.12 15.70 -7.49
N ILE A 256 15.58 14.53 -7.86
CA ILE A 256 15.05 13.54 -6.88
C ILE A 256 16.17 13.05 -5.95
N GLY A 257 17.34 12.74 -6.50
CA GLY A 257 18.49 12.29 -5.72
C GLY A 257 18.92 13.31 -4.69
N ARG A 258 19.08 14.57 -5.11
CA ARG A 258 19.55 15.67 -4.28
C ARG A 258 18.50 16.11 -3.24
N ASP A 259 17.26 16.33 -3.68
CA ASP A 259 16.28 17.05 -2.88
C ASP A 259 15.36 16.14 -2.07
N TYR A 260 15.22 14.84 -2.44
CA TYR A 260 14.33 13.88 -1.79
C TYR A 260 15.07 12.68 -1.18
N VAL A 261 15.98 12.06 -1.94
CA VAL A 261 16.64 10.82 -1.49
C VAL A 261 17.77 11.12 -0.52
N PHE A 262 18.65 12.05 -0.85
CA PHE A 262 19.85 12.33 -0.05
C PHE A 262 19.52 12.81 1.36
N PRO A 263 18.62 13.76 1.63
CA PRO A 263 18.26 14.17 2.97
C PRO A 263 17.70 13.01 3.81
N LYS A 264 16.92 12.14 3.18
CA LYS A 264 16.37 10.93 3.82
C LYS A 264 17.48 9.93 4.18
N GLN A 265 18.44 9.73 3.29
CA GLN A 265 19.58 8.84 3.54
C GLN A 265 20.54 9.38 4.61
N LEU A 266 20.74 10.69 4.66
CA LEU A 266 21.52 11.33 5.75
C LEU A 266 20.89 11.00 7.11
N THR A 267 19.60 11.26 7.26
CA THR A 267 18.86 10.95 8.50
C THR A 267 18.96 9.45 8.85
N ALA A 268 18.75 8.57 7.87
CA ALA A 268 18.78 7.13 8.08
C ALA A 268 20.15 6.58 8.48
N THR A 269 21.24 7.26 8.09
CA THR A 269 22.62 6.87 8.39
C THR A 269 23.23 7.63 9.57
N GLY A 270 22.46 8.53 10.21
CA GLY A 270 22.96 9.36 11.33
C GLY A 270 23.91 10.47 10.90
N LEU A 271 23.96 10.78 9.62
CA LEU A 271 24.74 11.89 9.06
C LEU A 271 23.92 13.17 8.98
N SER A 272 24.61 14.31 8.84
CA SER A 272 24.00 15.62 8.61
C SER A 272 24.58 16.30 7.36
N ASN A 273 23.94 17.37 6.90
CA ASN A 273 24.47 18.21 5.83
C ASN A 273 25.82 18.90 6.19
N GLU A 274 26.18 18.92 7.47
CA GLU A 274 27.46 19.45 7.92
C GLU A 274 28.59 18.40 7.82
N THR A 275 28.24 17.11 7.94
CA THR A 275 29.19 16.00 7.91
C THR A 275 29.43 15.43 6.53
N LEU A 276 28.41 15.47 5.65
CA LEU A 276 28.52 15.03 4.26
C LEU A 276 27.91 16.05 3.31
N ILE A 277 28.74 16.56 2.40
CA ILE A 277 28.34 17.47 1.32
C ILE A 277 28.64 16.80 -0.01
N ILE A 278 27.71 16.86 -0.94
CA ILE A 278 27.89 16.45 -2.33
C ILE A 278 27.86 17.70 -3.21
N ALA A 279 28.94 17.99 -3.92
CA ALA A 279 29.02 19.13 -4.81
C ALA A 279 27.97 19.02 -5.94
N SER A 280 27.40 20.14 -6.37
CA SER A 280 26.28 20.18 -7.31
C SER A 280 26.59 19.53 -8.66
N ASP A 281 27.83 19.63 -9.11
CA ASP A 281 28.33 19.09 -10.38
C ASP A 281 28.69 17.60 -10.33
N VAL A 282 28.60 16.99 -9.14
CA VAL A 282 28.81 15.55 -8.93
C VAL A 282 27.52 14.73 -9.14
N TRP A 283 26.35 15.33 -8.95
CA TRP A 283 25.07 14.62 -9.06
C TRP A 283 24.88 13.88 -10.39
N PRO A 284 25.18 14.47 -11.57
CA PRO A 284 25.11 13.75 -12.83
C PRO A 284 26.02 12.51 -12.88
N LEU A 285 27.16 12.53 -12.16
CA LEU A 285 28.07 11.39 -12.08
C LEU A 285 27.53 10.27 -11.17
N ILE A 286 26.66 10.58 -10.23
CA ILE A 286 25.95 9.60 -9.41
C ILE A 286 24.82 8.94 -10.20
N VAL A 287 24.15 9.68 -11.07
CA VAL A 287 23.01 9.22 -11.87
C VAL A 287 23.43 8.39 -13.08
N ARG A 288 24.39 8.85 -13.86
CA ARG A 288 24.82 8.25 -15.14
C ARG A 288 25.44 6.85 -15.07
N PRO A 289 26.25 6.46 -14.04
CA PRO A 289 26.88 5.14 -14.02
C PRO A 289 25.88 3.97 -13.85
N LEU A 290 24.62 4.28 -13.54
CA LEU A 290 23.60 3.29 -13.20
C LEU A 290 22.99 2.57 -14.41
N GLY A 291 23.47 2.88 -15.64
CA GLY A 291 22.88 2.35 -16.85
C GLY A 291 21.44 2.80 -17.07
N PHE A 292 20.70 2.09 -17.93
CA PHE A 292 19.28 2.36 -18.14
C PHE A 292 18.46 1.84 -16.98
N ASP A 293 18.26 2.67 -15.96
CA ASP A 293 17.28 2.44 -14.87
C ASP A 293 16.11 3.41 -15.06
N ALA A 294 14.93 2.89 -15.30
CA ALA A 294 13.73 3.69 -15.50
C ALA A 294 13.25 4.39 -14.20
N GLY A 295 13.64 3.87 -13.06
CA GLY A 295 13.23 4.36 -11.75
C GLY A 295 14.37 4.95 -10.92
N ILE A 296 14.14 5.05 -9.62
CA ILE A 296 15.07 5.64 -8.66
C ILE A 296 15.65 4.63 -7.66
N ARG A 297 15.29 3.32 -7.75
CA ARG A 297 15.75 2.32 -6.74
C ARG A 297 17.26 2.15 -6.74
N THR A 298 17.88 2.12 -7.93
CA THR A 298 19.34 2.00 -8.03
C THR A 298 20.01 3.28 -7.53
N LEU A 299 19.45 4.45 -7.84
CA LEU A 299 19.91 5.73 -7.32
C LEU A 299 19.84 5.78 -5.77
N GLU A 300 18.73 5.33 -5.18
CA GLU A 300 18.60 5.23 -3.72
C GLU A 300 19.68 4.33 -3.11
N ARG A 301 19.95 3.17 -3.72
CA ARG A 301 20.99 2.24 -3.27
C ARG A 301 22.36 2.86 -3.37
N THR A 302 22.64 3.56 -4.45
CA THR A 302 23.95 4.25 -4.67
C THR A 302 24.16 5.34 -3.63
N ILE A 303 23.17 6.22 -3.43
CA ILE A 303 23.26 7.30 -2.42
C ILE A 303 23.43 6.69 -1.02
N ASN A 304 22.69 5.64 -0.69
CA ASN A 304 22.84 4.94 0.60
C ASN A 304 24.25 4.34 0.76
N ALA A 305 24.83 3.76 -0.30
CA ALA A 305 26.18 3.22 -0.25
C ALA A 305 27.22 4.32 -0.03
N VAL A 306 27.06 5.48 -0.66
CA VAL A 306 27.90 6.67 -0.43
C VAL A 306 27.82 7.09 1.04
N CYS A 307 26.61 7.27 1.57
CA CYS A 307 26.40 7.67 2.97
C CYS A 307 27.04 6.67 3.94
N ARG A 308 26.90 5.35 3.71
CA ARG A 308 27.51 4.33 4.56
C ARG A 308 29.04 4.35 4.56
N LYS A 309 29.68 4.58 3.39
CA LYS A 309 31.14 4.70 3.31
C LYS A 309 31.64 5.90 4.11
N VAL A 310 30.96 7.05 3.98
CA VAL A 310 31.29 8.26 4.74
C VAL A 310 31.06 8.06 6.24
N ALA A 311 29.95 7.46 6.64
CA ALA A 311 29.68 7.16 8.05
C ALA A 311 30.79 6.29 8.66
N ARG A 312 31.30 5.30 7.91
CA ARG A 312 32.43 4.47 8.33
C ARG A 312 33.70 5.29 8.53
N GLU A 313 34.06 6.19 7.59
CA GLU A 313 35.26 7.04 7.71
C GLU A 313 35.19 7.95 8.93
N ILE A 314 34.01 8.50 9.24
CA ILE A 314 33.80 9.34 10.42
C ILE A 314 33.98 8.53 11.70
N ILE A 315 33.41 7.33 11.79
CA ILE A 315 33.55 6.44 12.97
C ILE A 315 34.98 5.93 13.15
N GLU A 316 35.70 5.65 12.05
CA GLU A 316 37.11 5.28 12.08
C GLU A 316 38.05 6.48 12.42
N GLY A 317 37.48 7.69 12.57
CA GLY A 317 38.26 8.89 12.92
C GLY A 317 39.11 9.44 11.78
N LYS A 318 38.90 8.98 10.54
CA LYS A 318 39.68 9.41 9.36
C LYS A 318 39.34 10.84 8.92
N SER A 319 38.07 11.23 9.10
CA SER A 319 37.60 12.59 8.82
C SER A 319 36.42 12.97 9.71
N LYS A 320 36.24 14.27 9.98
CA LYS A 320 35.07 14.79 10.69
C LYS A 320 34.00 15.28 9.71
N LYS A 321 34.41 15.61 8.49
CA LYS A 321 33.57 16.11 7.41
C LYS A 321 34.10 15.60 6.07
N VAL A 322 33.22 15.18 5.20
CA VAL A 322 33.56 14.71 3.85
C VAL A 322 32.81 15.56 2.84
N GLU A 323 33.55 16.08 1.89
CA GLU A 323 33.01 16.74 0.69
C GLU A 323 33.29 15.84 -0.52
N ILE A 324 32.22 15.45 -1.22
CA ILE A 324 32.34 14.63 -2.42
C ILE A 324 32.42 15.54 -3.63
N THR A 325 33.52 15.41 -4.35
CA THR A 325 33.86 16.15 -5.56
C THR A 325 34.04 15.20 -6.75
N LYS A 326 34.27 15.73 -7.96
CA LYS A 326 34.52 14.91 -9.16
C LYS A 326 35.78 14.04 -9.03
N GLU A 327 36.75 14.50 -8.28
CA GLU A 327 38.04 13.83 -8.10
C GLU A 327 37.92 12.61 -7.21
N ASN A 328 37.07 12.68 -6.17
CA ASN A 328 37.00 11.62 -5.15
C ASN A 328 35.74 10.71 -5.24
N ILE A 329 34.73 11.11 -6.01
CA ILE A 329 33.44 10.37 -6.10
C ILE A 329 33.65 8.88 -6.40
N LYS A 330 34.60 8.48 -7.21
CA LYS A 330 34.88 7.09 -7.58
C LYS A 330 35.19 6.20 -6.38
N GLN A 331 35.73 6.76 -5.30
CA GLN A 331 36.05 6.01 -4.07
C GLN A 331 34.76 5.67 -3.27
N TYR A 332 33.74 6.53 -3.41
CA TYR A 332 32.48 6.40 -2.66
C TYR A 332 31.41 5.65 -3.43
N LEU A 333 31.46 5.62 -4.75
CA LEU A 333 30.52 4.80 -5.54
C LEU A 333 30.65 3.32 -5.16
N PRO A 334 29.55 2.55 -5.22
CA PRO A 334 29.62 1.12 -5.08
C PRO A 334 30.58 0.56 -6.14
N SER A 335 31.56 -0.22 -5.73
CA SER A 335 32.28 -1.07 -6.67
C SER A 335 31.25 -2.01 -7.29
N GLU A 336 31.24 -2.15 -8.61
CA GLU A 336 30.54 -3.23 -9.28
C GLU A 336 31.10 -4.54 -8.73
N VAL A 337 30.44 -5.08 -7.72
CA VAL A 337 30.64 -6.48 -7.35
C VAL A 337 29.81 -7.23 -8.38
N GLY A 338 30.49 -7.82 -9.35
CA GLY A 338 29.95 -8.64 -10.42
C GLY A 338 29.05 -9.78 -9.95
#